data_a326337ab2d81ca44b26a356c0aa679f
#
_entry.id   a326337ab2d81ca44b26a356c0aa679f
#
_cell.length_a   1.000
_cell.length_b   1.000
_cell.length_c   1.000
_cell.angle_alpha   90.00
_cell.angle_beta   90.00
_cell.angle_gamma   90.00
#
_symmetry.space_group_name_H-M   'P 1'
#
loop_
_entity.id
_entity.type
_entity.pdbx_description
1 polymer ?
#
loop_
_entity_poly.entity_id
_entity_poly.type
_entity_poly.pdbx_seq_one_letter_code
_entity_poly.pdbx_strand_id
1 'polypeptide(L)'
;MKRVFFLILALALAAPAVCRAQYPPVNPNATSEARALLASLYKSVSEGKIISALHHNQLQLPNYLNDLDRIEDASGEIPMIWGGDLAWDAAQVVRIAKHEYDRGHIITLMWHVNRPFDRTPRVDFRNQTQGEFTDAQWQELVTEGTRMNRMWTEQVDSIAVYLKQLKDMHIPVLWRPYHEMNGEWFWWGWRKGPDGFTKLWKMLYHRLVDVHHLDNLIWVWNANAPRDIPGDTAMSYELFYPGNDYVDVLATDVYNRDWRQSHHDQLVELGQGKLIALGELGSLPTPAQLAGMDKFAWFMIWTGFTADRYNTLDDLRAIFTLPNVVNYKKPNNR
;
A
#
# COMPACT_ATOMS: atom_id res chain seq x y z
N MET A 1 45.16 46.82 -39.47
CA MET A 1 43.89 46.10 -39.47
C MET A 1 43.83 45.24 -38.21
N LYS A 2 43.03 45.63 -37.17
CA LYS A 2 42.86 44.90 -35.93
C LYS A 2 41.58 44.07 -36.07
N ARG A 3 41.69 42.71 -36.00
CA ARG A 3 40.54 41.77 -35.98
C ARG A 3 40.04 41.71 -34.57
N VAL A 4 38.77 42.07 -34.35
CA VAL A 4 38.01 41.88 -33.09
C VAL A 4 37.32 40.53 -33.17
N PHE A 5 37.66 39.63 -32.27
CA PHE A 5 36.94 38.35 -32.08
C PHE A 5 35.81 38.57 -31.07
N PHE A 6 34.57 38.42 -31.51
CA PHE A 6 33.41 38.31 -30.62
C PHE A 6 33.29 36.90 -30.09
N LEU A 7 33.44 36.76 -28.79
CA LEU A 7 33.17 35.50 -28.08
C LEU A 7 31.66 35.44 -27.74
N ILE A 8 30.89 34.60 -28.43
CA ILE A 8 29.48 34.36 -28.09
C ILE A 8 29.45 33.34 -26.96
N LEU A 9 29.12 33.81 -25.75
CA LEU A 9 28.90 32.96 -24.59
C LEU A 9 27.49 32.39 -24.68
N ALA A 10 27.35 31.11 -25.07
CA ALA A 10 26.09 30.41 -25.05
C ALA A 10 25.74 30.02 -23.60
N LEU A 11 24.79 30.76 -23.01
CA LEU A 11 24.17 30.34 -21.73
C LEU A 11 23.28 29.10 -21.99
N ALA A 12 23.76 27.94 -21.61
CA ALA A 12 22.94 26.75 -21.55
C ALA A 12 21.98 26.87 -20.36
N LEU A 13 20.73 27.19 -20.61
CA LEU A 13 19.63 27.07 -19.62
C LEU A 13 19.46 25.59 -19.29
N ALA A 14 19.98 25.15 -18.14
CA ALA A 14 19.69 23.86 -17.60
C ALA A 14 18.19 23.80 -17.22
N ALA A 15 17.37 23.15 -18.03
CA ALA A 15 16.00 22.85 -17.66
C ALA A 15 16.02 21.98 -16.38
N PRO A 16 15.13 22.22 -15.40
CA PRO A 16 15.07 21.38 -14.21
C PRO A 16 14.84 19.94 -14.66
N ALA A 17 15.70 19.02 -14.21
CA ALA A 17 15.52 17.60 -14.44
C ALA A 17 14.21 17.18 -13.76
N VAL A 18 13.15 17.00 -14.54
CA VAL A 18 11.93 16.36 -14.06
C VAL A 18 12.33 14.93 -13.68
N CYS A 19 12.34 14.65 -12.38
CA CYS A 19 12.58 13.31 -11.88
C CYS A 19 11.42 12.42 -12.39
N ARG A 20 11.63 11.76 -13.53
CA ARG A 20 10.69 10.75 -14.02
C ARG A 20 10.84 9.54 -13.10
N ALA A 21 9.71 8.99 -12.62
CA ALA A 21 9.70 7.67 -12.02
C ALA A 21 10.40 6.71 -12.96
N GLN A 22 11.20 5.78 -12.42
CA GLN A 22 11.88 4.76 -13.21
C GLN A 22 10.85 3.93 -14.00
N TYR A 23 9.67 3.75 -13.40
CA TYR A 23 8.48 3.18 -14.05
C TYR A 23 7.29 4.14 -13.87
N PRO A 24 6.56 4.46 -14.94
CA PRO A 24 5.31 5.21 -14.83
C PRO A 24 4.24 4.35 -14.12
N PRO A 25 3.17 4.96 -13.57
CA PRO A 25 2.03 4.19 -13.07
C PRO A 25 1.50 3.23 -14.13
N VAL A 26 1.09 2.03 -13.69
CA VAL A 26 0.50 1.00 -14.58
C VAL A 26 -0.82 1.47 -15.21
N ASN A 27 -1.54 2.38 -14.56
CA ASN A 27 -2.65 3.07 -15.20
C ASN A 27 -2.10 4.17 -16.13
N PRO A 28 -2.23 4.03 -17.46
CA PRO A 28 -1.72 5.02 -18.42
C PRO A 28 -2.42 6.38 -18.30
N ASN A 29 -3.61 6.43 -17.70
CA ASN A 29 -4.39 7.63 -17.47
C ASN A 29 -4.18 8.23 -16.08
N ALA A 30 -3.20 7.72 -15.30
CA ALA A 30 -2.95 8.18 -13.93
C ALA A 30 -2.88 9.71 -13.84
N THR A 31 -3.48 10.28 -12.78
CA THR A 31 -3.48 11.73 -12.55
C THR A 31 -2.06 12.27 -12.34
N SER A 32 -1.89 13.58 -12.49
CA SER A 32 -0.62 14.25 -12.21
C SER A 32 -0.14 14.02 -10.78
N GLU A 33 -1.07 14.01 -9.82
CA GLU A 33 -0.81 13.77 -8.40
C GLU A 33 -0.34 12.34 -8.14
N ALA A 34 -0.98 11.33 -8.76
CA ALA A 34 -0.56 9.93 -8.66
C ALA A 34 0.83 9.73 -9.28
N ARG A 35 1.09 10.32 -10.44
CA ARG A 35 2.42 10.29 -11.07
C ARG A 35 3.48 10.96 -10.19
N ALA A 36 3.16 12.11 -9.60
CA ALA A 36 4.07 12.83 -8.72
C ALA A 36 4.37 12.04 -7.45
N LEU A 37 3.34 11.41 -6.84
CA LEU A 37 3.51 10.54 -5.68
C LEU A 37 4.44 9.38 -6.01
N LEU A 38 4.17 8.61 -7.07
CA LEU A 38 5.00 7.47 -7.44
C LEU A 38 6.45 7.88 -7.73
N ALA A 39 6.65 8.99 -8.43
CA ALA A 39 7.98 9.55 -8.70
C ALA A 39 8.71 9.94 -7.40
N SER A 40 8.01 10.51 -6.42
CA SER A 40 8.58 10.87 -5.11
C SER A 40 9.03 9.65 -4.31
N LEU A 41 8.29 8.54 -4.39
CA LEU A 41 8.67 7.28 -3.75
C LEU A 41 9.95 6.70 -4.38
N TYR A 42 10.04 6.66 -5.72
CA TYR A 42 11.27 6.25 -6.41
C TYR A 42 12.47 7.12 -6.03
N LYS A 43 12.26 8.43 -5.94
CA LYS A 43 13.30 9.37 -5.50
C LYS A 43 13.76 9.06 -4.08
N SER A 44 12.85 8.86 -3.13
CA SER A 44 13.19 8.53 -1.74
C SER A 44 14.06 7.26 -1.66
N VAL A 45 13.68 6.21 -2.36
CA VAL A 45 14.47 4.98 -2.41
C VAL A 45 15.85 5.20 -3.05
N SER A 46 15.92 5.98 -4.14
CA SER A 46 17.20 6.28 -4.80
C SER A 46 18.16 7.10 -3.93
N GLU A 47 17.61 7.85 -2.95
CA GLU A 47 18.36 8.59 -1.94
C GLU A 47 18.68 7.75 -0.68
N GLY A 48 18.36 6.44 -0.68
CA GLY A 48 18.57 5.56 0.45
C GLY A 48 17.62 5.82 1.62
N LYS A 49 16.46 6.45 1.35
CA LYS A 49 15.45 6.78 2.36
C LYS A 49 14.32 5.78 2.37
N ILE A 50 13.75 5.57 3.55
CA ILE A 50 12.53 4.78 3.78
C ILE A 50 11.49 5.65 4.49
N ILE A 51 10.22 5.54 4.07
CA ILE A 51 9.13 6.37 4.60
C ILE A 51 8.42 5.63 5.72
N SER A 52 8.18 6.31 6.86
CA SER A 52 7.42 5.74 7.97
C SER A 52 5.92 5.78 7.72
N ALA A 53 5.20 4.76 8.18
CA ALA A 53 3.75 4.68 8.07
C ALA A 53 3.10 4.06 9.30
N LEU A 54 1.82 4.41 9.52
CA LEU A 54 0.98 3.83 10.56
C LEU A 54 -0.40 3.52 9.97
N HIS A 55 -0.92 2.33 10.21
CA HIS A 55 -2.26 1.93 9.83
C HIS A 55 -3.26 2.14 10.97
N HIS A 56 -4.39 2.80 10.65
CA HIS A 56 -5.48 3.07 11.56
C HIS A 56 -6.69 2.21 11.16
N ASN A 57 -6.81 1.00 11.75
CA ASN A 57 -7.80 0.02 11.32
C ASN A 57 -9.24 0.47 11.60
N GLN A 58 -9.58 0.63 12.86
CA GLN A 58 -10.95 0.92 13.29
C GLN A 58 -11.05 2.32 13.90
N LEU A 59 -11.29 3.31 13.06
CA LEU A 59 -11.35 4.73 13.44
C LEU A 59 -12.43 5.06 14.49
N GLN A 60 -13.41 4.16 14.67
CA GLN A 60 -14.49 4.32 15.66
C GLN A 60 -14.09 3.84 17.06
N LEU A 61 -12.96 3.15 17.20
CA LEU A 61 -12.49 2.72 18.51
C LEU A 61 -11.94 3.91 19.29
N PRO A 62 -12.22 4.00 20.61
CA PRO A 62 -11.76 5.10 21.46
C PRO A 62 -10.25 5.34 21.43
N ASN A 63 -9.49 4.32 21.09
CA ASN A 63 -8.04 4.26 21.21
C ASN A 63 -7.29 4.27 19.87
N TYR A 64 -7.93 4.64 18.75
CA TYR A 64 -7.25 4.59 17.44
C TYR A 64 -6.03 5.54 17.33
N LEU A 65 -5.97 6.58 18.15
CA LEU A 65 -4.83 7.50 18.23
C LEU A 65 -3.70 7.02 19.17
N ASN A 66 -3.94 6.03 20.03
CA ASN A 66 -2.94 5.58 21.00
C ASN A 66 -1.63 5.11 20.36
N ASP A 67 -1.72 4.52 19.16
CA ASP A 67 -0.55 4.08 18.43
C ASP A 67 0.31 5.27 17.99
N LEU A 68 -0.33 6.35 17.49
CA LEU A 68 0.34 7.57 17.10
C LEU A 68 1.00 8.25 18.31
N ASP A 69 0.24 8.41 19.40
CA ASP A 69 0.74 9.02 20.63
C ASP A 69 1.98 8.27 21.15
N ARG A 70 1.97 6.94 21.13
CA ARG A 70 3.12 6.13 21.56
C ARG A 70 4.35 6.32 20.66
N ILE A 71 4.17 6.45 19.35
CA ILE A 71 5.30 6.74 18.44
C ILE A 71 5.84 8.14 18.73
N GLU A 72 4.98 9.15 18.87
CA GLU A 72 5.37 10.53 19.16
C GLU A 72 6.07 10.63 20.53
N ASP A 73 5.55 9.99 21.58
CA ASP A 73 6.14 9.96 22.91
C ASP A 73 7.53 9.27 22.93
N ALA A 74 7.67 8.18 22.17
CA ALA A 74 8.92 7.44 22.10
C ALA A 74 10.01 8.16 21.33
N SER A 75 9.68 8.79 20.20
CA SER A 75 10.63 9.26 19.18
C SER A 75 10.59 10.76 18.93
N GLY A 76 9.51 11.45 19.28
CA GLY A 76 9.24 12.84 18.86
C GLY A 76 8.84 12.95 17.39
N GLU A 77 8.62 11.83 16.70
CA GLU A 77 8.35 11.78 15.27
C GLU A 77 6.91 11.31 14.98
N ILE A 78 6.38 11.72 13.83
CA ILE A 78 5.04 11.34 13.36
C ILE A 78 5.19 10.59 12.04
N PRO A 79 4.52 9.43 11.84
CA PRO A 79 4.56 8.71 10.57
C PRO A 79 4.11 9.57 9.39
N MET A 80 4.82 9.47 8.25
CA MET A 80 4.52 10.25 7.04
C MET A 80 3.30 9.71 6.27
N ILE A 81 3.10 8.39 6.24
CA ILE A 81 1.96 7.76 5.56
C ILE A 81 0.87 7.46 6.59
N TRP A 82 -0.33 7.96 6.32
CA TRP A 82 -1.55 7.61 7.03
C TRP A 82 -2.26 6.47 6.31
N GLY A 83 -2.52 5.35 7.01
CA GLY A 83 -3.22 4.18 6.49
C GLY A 83 -4.64 4.06 7.04
N GLY A 84 -5.59 3.72 6.18
CA GLY A 84 -6.98 3.47 6.55
C GLY A 84 -7.60 2.28 5.84
N ASP A 85 -8.72 1.79 6.38
CA ASP A 85 -9.45 0.66 5.83
C ASP A 85 -10.90 1.06 5.52
N LEU A 86 -11.30 0.90 4.26
CA LEU A 86 -12.64 1.23 3.79
C LEU A 86 -13.73 0.23 4.26
N ALA A 87 -13.35 -0.82 5.00
CA ALA A 87 -14.24 -1.88 5.43
C ALA A 87 -15.33 -1.43 6.42
N TRP A 88 -14.98 -0.58 7.39
CA TRP A 88 -15.82 -0.34 8.57
C TRP A 88 -16.75 0.85 8.40
N ASP A 89 -16.22 1.99 7.96
CA ASP A 89 -16.96 3.22 7.66
C ASP A 89 -16.21 3.99 6.56
N ALA A 90 -16.46 3.60 5.32
CA ALA A 90 -15.76 4.18 4.18
C ALA A 90 -15.97 5.71 4.08
N ALA A 91 -17.13 6.22 4.47
CA ALA A 91 -17.39 7.65 4.46
C ALA A 91 -16.55 8.41 5.50
N GLN A 92 -16.36 7.83 6.69
CA GLN A 92 -15.47 8.40 7.71
C GLN A 92 -14.02 8.33 7.27
N VAL A 93 -13.58 7.19 6.72
CA VAL A 93 -12.22 7.00 6.21
C VAL A 93 -11.89 8.06 5.16
N VAL A 94 -12.78 8.31 4.18
CA VAL A 94 -12.59 9.36 3.16
C VAL A 94 -12.45 10.76 3.79
N ARG A 95 -13.28 11.09 4.78
CA ARG A 95 -13.18 12.40 5.46
C ARG A 95 -11.83 12.56 6.19
N ILE A 96 -11.39 11.51 6.88
CA ILE A 96 -10.11 11.55 7.61
C ILE A 96 -8.93 11.54 6.63
N ALA A 97 -8.97 10.71 5.58
CA ALA A 97 -7.95 10.70 4.54
C ALA A 97 -7.76 12.08 3.89
N LYS A 98 -8.89 12.79 3.61
CA LYS A 98 -8.80 14.17 3.14
C LYS A 98 -8.14 15.09 4.17
N HIS A 99 -8.54 15.00 5.44
CA HIS A 99 -7.97 15.83 6.50
C HIS A 99 -6.46 15.60 6.63
N GLU A 100 -6.02 14.34 6.62
CA GLU A 100 -4.60 14.00 6.73
C GLU A 100 -3.81 14.40 5.47
N TYR A 101 -4.40 14.24 4.28
CA TYR A 101 -3.80 14.73 3.04
C TYR A 101 -3.60 16.25 3.04
N ASP A 102 -4.61 17.02 3.49
CA ASP A 102 -4.52 18.48 3.59
C ASP A 102 -3.41 18.93 4.58
N ARG A 103 -3.06 18.08 5.55
CA ARG A 103 -1.94 18.30 6.46
C ARG A 103 -0.59 17.94 5.85
N GLY A 104 -0.57 17.22 4.73
CA GLY A 104 0.63 16.81 4.00
C GLY A 104 1.04 15.35 4.17
N HIS A 105 0.18 14.50 4.74
CA HIS A 105 0.41 13.05 4.79
C HIS A 105 0.17 12.40 3.43
N ILE A 106 0.89 11.32 3.17
CA ILE A 106 0.60 10.40 2.07
C ILE A 106 -0.53 9.47 2.53
N ILE A 107 -1.46 9.14 1.63
CA ILE A 107 -2.62 8.32 1.95
C ILE A 107 -2.44 6.91 1.38
N THR A 108 -2.55 5.89 2.24
CA THR A 108 -2.72 4.49 1.82
C THR A 108 -4.04 3.95 2.31
N LEU A 109 -4.75 3.25 1.43
CA LEU A 109 -6.04 2.64 1.77
C LEU A 109 -6.06 1.18 1.39
N MET A 110 -6.71 0.40 2.24
CA MET A 110 -7.01 -1.01 2.01
C MET A 110 -8.51 -1.27 2.12
N TRP A 111 -8.89 -2.51 1.89
CA TRP A 111 -10.28 -2.92 1.93
C TRP A 111 -10.42 -4.37 2.38
N HIS A 112 -10.69 -4.58 3.65
CA HIS A 112 -11.24 -5.84 4.13
C HIS A 112 -12.69 -5.95 3.66
N VAL A 113 -13.03 -7.02 3.01
CA VAL A 113 -14.34 -7.14 2.37
C VAL A 113 -14.94 -8.51 2.63
N ASN A 114 -16.25 -8.54 2.91
CA ASN A 114 -16.99 -9.79 3.04
C ASN A 114 -17.10 -10.51 1.69
N ARG A 115 -17.38 -11.81 1.71
CA ARG A 115 -17.70 -12.53 0.47
C ARG A 115 -18.88 -11.87 -0.23
N PRO A 116 -18.91 -11.81 -1.56
CA PRO A 116 -19.95 -11.08 -2.30
C PRO A 116 -21.38 -11.51 -2.00
N PHE A 117 -21.61 -12.75 -1.54
CA PHE A 117 -22.93 -13.25 -1.17
C PHE A 117 -23.34 -12.94 0.28
N ASP A 118 -22.40 -12.50 1.12
CA ASP A 118 -22.67 -12.11 2.50
C ASP A 118 -23.10 -10.64 2.55
N ARG A 119 -24.37 -10.38 2.28
CA ARG A 119 -24.93 -9.03 2.21
C ARG A 119 -25.28 -8.49 3.60
N THR A 120 -24.27 -8.29 4.44
CA THR A 120 -24.43 -7.64 5.72
C THR A 120 -24.03 -6.17 5.63
N PRO A 121 -24.67 -5.27 6.39
CA PRO A 121 -24.36 -3.83 6.35
C PRO A 121 -23.01 -3.50 6.99
N ARG A 122 -22.37 -4.46 7.66
CA ARG A 122 -21.07 -4.30 8.31
C ARG A 122 -20.17 -5.47 7.96
N VAL A 123 -18.87 -5.20 7.93
CA VAL A 123 -17.87 -6.24 7.76
C VAL A 123 -17.87 -7.15 8.99
N ASP A 124 -17.98 -8.45 8.75
CA ASP A 124 -17.75 -9.51 9.74
C ASP A 124 -16.43 -10.20 9.41
N PHE A 125 -15.37 -9.72 10.06
CA PHE A 125 -14.01 -10.15 9.76
C PHE A 125 -13.84 -11.67 9.92
N ARG A 126 -14.36 -12.24 11.01
CA ARG A 126 -14.13 -13.66 11.34
C ARG A 126 -14.97 -14.63 10.49
N ASN A 127 -16.20 -14.25 10.17
CA ASN A 127 -17.12 -15.18 9.54
C ASN A 127 -17.30 -14.96 8.04
N GLN A 128 -16.98 -13.76 7.54
CA GLN A 128 -17.29 -13.36 6.17
C GLN A 128 -16.07 -12.85 5.38
N THR A 129 -15.12 -12.19 6.03
CA THR A 129 -13.85 -11.78 5.41
C THR A 129 -12.84 -12.92 5.46
N GLN A 130 -12.70 -13.57 6.61
CA GLN A 130 -12.01 -14.87 6.72
C GLN A 130 -12.92 -15.99 6.21
N GLY A 131 -12.34 -17.05 5.65
CA GLY A 131 -13.06 -18.21 5.16
C GLY A 131 -12.74 -18.52 3.71
N GLU A 132 -13.37 -19.55 3.21
CA GLU A 132 -13.05 -20.11 1.90
C GLU A 132 -14.24 -20.02 0.94
N PHE A 133 -13.93 -19.99 -0.34
CA PHE A 133 -14.84 -20.32 -1.42
C PHE A 133 -14.65 -21.78 -1.82
N THR A 134 -15.73 -22.49 -2.13
CA THR A 134 -15.61 -23.74 -2.89
C THR A 134 -15.10 -23.43 -4.30
N ASP A 135 -14.53 -24.41 -4.98
CA ASP A 135 -14.06 -24.22 -6.35
C ASP A 135 -15.18 -23.80 -7.30
N ALA A 136 -16.39 -24.33 -7.10
CA ALA A 136 -17.57 -23.93 -7.89
C ALA A 136 -17.96 -22.46 -7.66
N GLN A 137 -17.94 -22.00 -6.40
CA GLN A 137 -18.19 -20.59 -6.07
C GLN A 137 -17.11 -19.67 -6.64
N TRP A 138 -15.84 -20.10 -6.58
CA TRP A 138 -14.75 -19.33 -7.17
C TRP A 138 -14.89 -19.21 -8.69
N GLN A 139 -15.17 -20.31 -9.37
CA GLN A 139 -15.40 -20.30 -10.83
C GLN A 139 -16.58 -19.40 -11.21
N GLU A 140 -17.66 -19.43 -10.41
CA GLU A 140 -18.77 -18.51 -10.62
C GLU A 140 -18.36 -17.04 -10.40
N LEU A 141 -17.54 -16.75 -9.38
CA LEU A 141 -17.02 -15.40 -9.12
C LEU A 141 -16.21 -14.85 -10.29
N VAL A 142 -15.29 -15.64 -10.82
CA VAL A 142 -14.36 -15.18 -11.88
C VAL A 142 -14.90 -15.37 -13.30
N THR A 143 -16.16 -15.81 -13.46
CA THR A 143 -16.83 -15.95 -14.75
C THR A 143 -17.84 -14.82 -14.94
N GLU A 144 -17.59 -13.99 -15.96
CA GLU A 144 -18.42 -12.83 -16.28
C GLU A 144 -19.90 -13.21 -16.51
N GLY A 145 -20.80 -12.39 -16.00
CA GLY A 145 -22.25 -12.54 -16.17
C GLY A 145 -22.92 -13.59 -15.30
N THR A 146 -22.19 -14.34 -14.47
CA THR A 146 -22.77 -15.25 -13.48
C THR A 146 -23.38 -14.47 -12.31
N ARG A 147 -24.14 -15.15 -11.47
CA ARG A 147 -24.76 -14.50 -10.31
C ARG A 147 -23.70 -13.98 -9.34
N MET A 148 -22.69 -14.78 -8.99
CA MET A 148 -21.65 -14.41 -8.04
C MET A 148 -20.80 -13.24 -8.59
N ASN A 149 -20.47 -13.29 -9.89
CA ASN A 149 -19.73 -12.21 -10.54
C ASN A 149 -20.51 -10.88 -10.49
N ARG A 150 -21.83 -10.89 -10.74
CA ARG A 150 -22.64 -9.67 -10.58
C ARG A 150 -22.66 -9.14 -9.14
N MET A 151 -22.75 -10.01 -8.14
CA MET A 151 -22.70 -9.62 -6.73
C MET A 151 -21.35 -8.99 -6.36
N TRP A 152 -20.25 -9.57 -6.85
CA TRP A 152 -18.91 -9.00 -6.72
C TRP A 152 -18.80 -7.63 -7.43
N THR A 153 -19.35 -7.51 -8.63
CA THR A 153 -19.37 -6.25 -9.38
C THR A 153 -20.10 -5.15 -8.60
N GLU A 154 -21.29 -5.45 -8.07
CA GLU A 154 -22.06 -4.50 -7.23
C GLU A 154 -21.26 -4.07 -5.98
N GLN A 155 -20.52 -4.99 -5.38
CA GLN A 155 -19.68 -4.70 -4.21
C GLN A 155 -18.50 -3.78 -4.58
N VAL A 156 -17.81 -4.04 -5.70
CA VAL A 156 -16.74 -3.17 -6.21
C VAL A 156 -17.29 -1.80 -6.60
N ASP A 157 -18.45 -1.73 -7.25
CA ASP A 157 -19.08 -0.46 -7.61
C ASP A 157 -19.42 0.38 -6.38
N SER A 158 -19.83 -0.26 -5.29
CA SER A 158 -20.15 0.45 -4.04
C SER A 158 -18.92 1.11 -3.41
N ILE A 159 -17.76 0.44 -3.43
CA ILE A 159 -16.53 1.02 -2.88
C ILE A 159 -15.91 2.06 -3.83
N ALA A 160 -16.11 1.91 -5.14
CA ALA A 160 -15.63 2.86 -6.14
C ALA A 160 -16.20 4.27 -5.92
N VAL A 161 -17.43 4.39 -5.36
CA VAL A 161 -18.04 5.69 -5.01
C VAL A 161 -17.18 6.47 -4.03
N TYR A 162 -16.58 5.80 -3.04
CA TYR A 162 -15.72 6.43 -2.03
C TYR A 162 -14.34 6.76 -2.58
N LEU A 163 -13.76 5.87 -3.36
CA LEU A 163 -12.47 6.13 -4.04
C LEU A 163 -12.60 7.29 -5.05
N LYS A 164 -13.76 7.40 -5.71
CA LYS A 164 -14.04 8.52 -6.61
C LYS A 164 -14.08 9.87 -5.89
N GLN A 165 -14.59 9.93 -4.66
CA GLN A 165 -14.56 11.17 -3.88
C GLN A 165 -13.11 11.66 -3.67
N LEU A 166 -12.18 10.74 -3.38
CA LEU A 166 -10.75 11.08 -3.26
C LEU A 166 -10.16 11.55 -4.59
N LYS A 167 -10.53 10.91 -5.71
CA LYS A 167 -10.13 11.36 -7.05
C LYS A 167 -10.62 12.78 -7.33
N ASP A 168 -11.90 13.05 -7.07
CA ASP A 168 -12.52 14.36 -7.31
C ASP A 168 -11.89 15.47 -6.43
N MET A 169 -11.27 15.10 -5.31
CA MET A 169 -10.47 15.99 -4.43
C MET A 169 -8.97 16.02 -4.79
N HIS A 170 -8.56 15.43 -5.90
CA HIS A 170 -7.16 15.34 -6.35
C HIS A 170 -6.21 14.64 -5.37
N ILE A 171 -6.72 13.67 -4.60
CA ILE A 171 -5.95 12.92 -3.62
C ILE A 171 -5.45 11.62 -4.26
N PRO A 172 -4.13 11.43 -4.46
CA PRO A 172 -3.56 10.17 -4.88
C PRO A 172 -3.56 9.17 -3.73
N VAL A 173 -3.82 7.90 -4.02
CA VAL A 173 -3.96 6.85 -3.01
C VAL A 173 -3.05 5.68 -3.35
N LEU A 174 -2.23 5.25 -2.38
CA LEU A 174 -1.59 3.95 -2.40
C LEU A 174 -2.68 2.91 -2.10
N TRP A 175 -3.23 2.29 -3.15
CA TRP A 175 -4.37 1.38 -3.07
C TRP A 175 -3.93 -0.07 -2.88
N ARG A 176 -4.30 -0.68 -1.76
CA ARG A 176 -3.85 -2.00 -1.30
C ARG A 176 -5.04 -2.95 -1.07
N PRO A 177 -5.80 -3.31 -2.12
CA PRO A 177 -6.94 -4.22 -2.02
C PRO A 177 -6.48 -5.68 -1.92
N TYR A 178 -7.32 -6.55 -1.38
CA TYR A 178 -7.13 -8.00 -1.36
C TYR A 178 -5.72 -8.43 -0.95
N HIS A 179 -5.19 -7.81 0.12
CA HIS A 179 -3.88 -8.10 0.66
C HIS A 179 -3.77 -9.55 1.18
N GLU A 180 -2.56 -10.00 1.43
CA GLU A 180 -2.26 -11.34 1.98
C GLU A 180 -2.89 -12.51 1.20
N MET A 181 -3.05 -12.36 -0.10
CA MET A 181 -3.71 -13.33 -0.98
C MET A 181 -3.00 -14.69 -1.06
N ASN A 182 -1.76 -14.75 -0.65
CA ASN A 182 -0.97 -15.98 -0.59
C ASN A 182 -1.16 -16.75 0.73
N GLY A 183 -1.91 -16.18 1.68
CA GLY A 183 -2.31 -16.80 2.94
C GLY A 183 -3.64 -17.56 2.84
N GLU A 184 -3.85 -18.49 3.78
CA GLU A 184 -5.01 -19.40 3.80
C GLU A 184 -6.25 -18.85 4.55
N TRP A 185 -6.25 -17.57 4.98
CA TRP A 185 -7.27 -17.02 5.90
C TRP A 185 -8.34 -16.17 5.26
N PHE A 186 -8.06 -15.48 4.14
CA PHE A 186 -9.06 -14.63 3.47
C PHE A 186 -9.76 -15.35 2.32
N TRP A 187 -11.03 -15.05 2.07
CA TRP A 187 -11.79 -15.67 1.01
C TRP A 187 -11.21 -15.43 -0.40
N TRP A 188 -10.45 -14.36 -0.61
CA TRP A 188 -9.76 -14.06 -1.88
C TRP A 188 -8.39 -14.72 -1.99
N GLY A 189 -7.90 -15.31 -0.89
CA GLY A 189 -6.58 -15.92 -0.80
C GLY A 189 -6.53 -17.39 -1.24
N TRP A 190 -5.31 -17.95 -1.20
CA TRP A 190 -5.02 -19.37 -1.43
C TRP A 190 -5.37 -19.91 -2.83
N ARG A 191 -5.76 -19.03 -3.77
CA ARG A 191 -6.20 -19.36 -5.13
C ARG A 191 -5.09 -19.05 -6.14
N LYS A 192 -4.18 -20.01 -6.36
CA LYS A 192 -3.10 -19.93 -7.33
C LYS A 192 -3.53 -20.28 -8.74
N GLY A 193 -2.67 -19.98 -9.72
CA GLY A 193 -2.88 -20.30 -11.12
C GLY A 193 -3.64 -19.20 -11.91
N PRO A 194 -3.83 -19.41 -13.22
CA PRO A 194 -4.31 -18.37 -14.13
C PRO A 194 -5.75 -17.93 -13.86
N ASP A 195 -6.61 -18.83 -13.38
CA ASP A 195 -7.98 -18.53 -12.98
C ASP A 195 -8.12 -18.29 -11.45
N GLY A 196 -7.01 -18.17 -10.73
CA GLY A 196 -6.97 -17.88 -9.32
C GLY A 196 -6.98 -16.38 -9.01
N PHE A 197 -6.26 -16.02 -7.95
CA PHE A 197 -6.17 -14.64 -7.47
C PHE A 197 -5.73 -13.65 -8.55
N THR A 198 -4.79 -14.03 -9.42
CA THR A 198 -4.32 -13.15 -10.49
C THR A 198 -5.43 -12.70 -11.42
N LYS A 199 -6.42 -13.54 -11.66
CA LYS A 199 -7.62 -13.19 -12.44
C LYS A 199 -8.52 -12.22 -11.68
N LEU A 200 -8.77 -12.47 -10.39
CA LEU A 200 -9.56 -11.58 -9.54
C LEU A 200 -8.93 -10.18 -9.46
N TRP A 201 -7.59 -10.11 -9.29
CA TRP A 201 -6.86 -8.85 -9.29
C TRP A 201 -7.04 -8.07 -10.60
N LYS A 202 -6.88 -8.74 -11.74
CA LYS A 202 -7.07 -8.10 -13.06
C LYS A 202 -8.51 -7.65 -13.28
N MET A 203 -9.49 -8.44 -12.85
CA MET A 203 -10.90 -8.03 -12.89
C MET A 203 -11.14 -6.75 -12.06
N LEU A 204 -10.58 -6.68 -10.85
CA LEU A 204 -10.66 -5.48 -10.01
C LEU A 204 -9.99 -4.28 -10.67
N TYR A 205 -8.77 -4.48 -11.21
CA TYR A 205 -8.04 -3.43 -11.92
C TYR A 205 -8.88 -2.86 -13.06
N HIS A 206 -9.36 -3.71 -13.97
CA HIS A 206 -10.18 -3.28 -15.10
C HIS A 206 -11.49 -2.60 -14.65
N ARG A 207 -12.12 -3.11 -13.59
CA ARG A 207 -13.35 -2.48 -13.08
C ARG A 207 -13.10 -1.08 -12.56
N LEU A 208 -12.05 -0.88 -11.77
CA LEU A 208 -11.76 0.43 -11.16
C LEU A 208 -11.12 1.41 -12.16
N VAL A 209 -10.25 0.93 -13.06
CA VAL A 209 -9.54 1.78 -14.03
C VAL A 209 -10.39 2.06 -15.27
N ASP A 210 -10.88 1.01 -15.96
CA ASP A 210 -11.50 1.17 -17.27
C ASP A 210 -12.98 1.57 -17.17
N VAL A 211 -13.67 1.16 -16.10
CA VAL A 211 -15.11 1.45 -15.94
C VAL A 211 -15.34 2.66 -15.03
N HIS A 212 -14.68 2.71 -13.85
CA HIS A 212 -14.85 3.80 -12.90
C HIS A 212 -13.85 4.95 -13.10
N HIS A 213 -12.85 4.76 -13.98
CA HIS A 213 -11.82 5.77 -14.26
C HIS A 213 -11.14 6.31 -13.00
N LEU A 214 -10.79 5.42 -12.06
CA LEU A 214 -10.11 5.80 -10.82
C LEU A 214 -8.61 5.98 -11.07
N ASP A 215 -8.25 7.08 -11.71
CA ASP A 215 -6.89 7.36 -12.20
C ASP A 215 -5.96 7.92 -11.11
N ASN A 216 -6.46 8.10 -9.90
CA ASN A 216 -5.69 8.56 -8.72
C ASN A 216 -5.06 7.42 -7.92
N LEU A 217 -5.26 6.15 -8.33
CA LEU A 217 -4.80 4.98 -7.59
C LEU A 217 -3.39 4.55 -8.06
N ILE A 218 -2.50 4.34 -7.08
CA ILE A 218 -1.23 3.61 -7.23
C ILE A 218 -1.46 2.20 -6.71
N TRP A 219 -1.27 1.21 -7.56
CA TRP A 219 -1.64 -0.18 -7.29
C TRP A 219 -0.57 -0.90 -6.47
N VAL A 220 -0.88 -1.17 -5.21
CA VAL A 220 -0.01 -1.88 -4.26
C VAL A 220 -0.48 -3.32 -4.12
N TRP A 221 0.24 -4.24 -4.74
CA TRP A 221 0.06 -5.68 -4.54
C TRP A 221 0.78 -6.08 -3.25
N ASN A 222 0.05 -6.64 -2.28
CA ASN A 222 0.55 -6.84 -0.93
C ASN A 222 0.33 -8.28 -0.46
N ALA A 223 1.37 -9.08 -0.45
CA ALA A 223 1.34 -10.46 0.04
C ALA A 223 1.80 -10.56 1.50
N ASN A 224 1.47 -11.65 2.18
CA ASN A 224 2.12 -11.97 3.44
C ASN A 224 3.51 -12.57 3.21
N ALA A 225 4.45 -12.35 4.12
CA ALA A 225 5.76 -13.00 4.09
C ALA A 225 5.59 -14.54 4.08
N PRO A 226 6.16 -15.26 3.10
CA PRO A 226 5.97 -16.70 2.95
C PRO A 226 6.40 -17.47 4.20
N ARG A 227 5.55 -18.35 4.69
CA ARG A 227 5.80 -19.21 5.85
C ARG A 227 5.00 -20.50 5.78
N ASP A 228 5.55 -21.55 6.37
CA ASP A 228 4.91 -22.86 6.50
C ASP A 228 4.66 -23.16 7.98
N ILE A 229 3.58 -22.58 8.50
CA ILE A 229 3.11 -22.77 9.89
C ILE A 229 1.69 -23.32 9.80
N PRO A 230 1.39 -24.53 10.31
CA PRO A 230 0.05 -25.09 10.25
C PRO A 230 -1.03 -24.15 10.82
N GLY A 231 -2.04 -23.84 10.02
CA GLY A 231 -3.10 -22.88 10.37
C GLY A 231 -2.71 -21.39 10.24
N ASP A 232 -1.50 -21.11 9.74
CA ASP A 232 -0.99 -19.77 9.46
C ASP A 232 0.01 -19.82 8.28
N THR A 233 -0.36 -20.55 7.22
CA THR A 233 0.51 -20.78 6.05
C THR A 233 0.34 -19.67 5.02
N ALA A 234 1.46 -19.17 4.48
CA ALA A 234 1.49 -18.27 3.34
C ALA A 234 2.46 -18.82 2.27
N MET A 235 1.96 -19.02 1.05
CA MET A 235 2.75 -19.55 -0.08
C MET A 235 3.70 -18.49 -0.64
N SER A 236 4.61 -18.95 -1.54
CA SER A 236 5.54 -18.08 -2.26
C SER A 236 4.82 -16.97 -3.05
N TYR A 237 5.48 -15.83 -3.15
CA TYR A 237 4.98 -14.61 -3.80
C TYR A 237 4.58 -14.81 -5.26
N GLU A 238 5.43 -15.46 -6.05
CA GLU A 238 5.30 -15.65 -7.50
C GLU A 238 4.03 -16.38 -7.92
N LEU A 239 3.46 -17.22 -7.03
CA LEU A 239 2.23 -17.96 -7.31
C LEU A 239 0.98 -17.07 -7.42
N PHE A 240 1.05 -15.83 -6.92
CA PHE A 240 -0.06 -14.90 -6.83
C PHE A 240 0.22 -13.56 -7.51
N TYR A 241 1.40 -13.38 -8.10
CA TYR A 241 1.77 -12.13 -8.74
C TYR A 241 1.06 -11.94 -10.08
N PRO A 242 0.27 -10.86 -10.27
CA PRO A 242 -0.52 -10.68 -11.49
C PRO A 242 0.30 -10.15 -12.69
N GLY A 243 1.56 -9.80 -12.46
CA GLY A 243 2.48 -9.25 -13.46
C GLY A 243 2.68 -7.74 -13.36
N ASN A 244 3.79 -7.28 -13.93
CA ASN A 244 4.24 -5.89 -13.85
C ASN A 244 3.28 -4.87 -14.48
N ASP A 245 2.39 -5.30 -15.37
CA ASP A 245 1.41 -4.41 -16.03
C ASP A 245 0.24 -4.01 -15.12
N TYR A 246 0.09 -4.66 -13.96
CA TYR A 246 -1.03 -4.49 -13.04
C TYR A 246 -0.62 -4.06 -11.63
N VAL A 247 0.68 -3.81 -11.40
CA VAL A 247 1.23 -3.51 -10.08
C VAL A 247 2.24 -2.36 -10.17
N ASP A 248 2.07 -1.34 -9.34
CA ASP A 248 3.04 -0.24 -9.20
C ASP A 248 4.07 -0.53 -8.11
N VAL A 249 3.63 -1.13 -7.00
CA VAL A 249 4.45 -1.43 -5.83
C VAL A 249 4.15 -2.85 -5.35
N LEU A 250 5.18 -3.64 -5.05
CA LEU A 250 5.05 -4.93 -4.41
C LEU A 250 5.28 -4.75 -2.89
N ALA A 251 4.36 -5.21 -2.07
CA ALA A 251 4.51 -5.11 -0.62
C ALA A 251 4.39 -6.47 0.05
N THR A 252 4.93 -6.57 1.27
CA THR A 252 4.81 -7.76 2.12
C THR A 252 4.47 -7.38 3.54
N ASP A 253 3.70 -8.27 4.22
CA ASP A 253 3.35 -8.15 5.62
C ASP A 253 4.21 -9.10 6.44
N VAL A 254 4.86 -8.56 7.50
CA VAL A 254 5.78 -9.31 8.36
C VAL A 254 5.28 -9.28 9.79
N TYR A 255 4.85 -10.46 10.27
CA TYR A 255 4.39 -10.67 11.65
C TYR A 255 5.31 -11.65 12.40
N ASN A 256 5.06 -11.82 13.68
CA ASN A 256 5.75 -12.82 14.54
C ASN A 256 7.29 -12.67 14.59
N ARG A 257 7.82 -11.46 14.30
CA ARG A 257 9.27 -11.19 14.22
C ARG A 257 9.99 -12.03 13.16
N ASP A 258 9.27 -12.49 12.13
CA ASP A 258 9.83 -13.33 11.06
C ASP A 258 10.63 -12.50 10.03
N TRP A 259 11.64 -11.79 10.53
CA TRP A 259 12.52 -10.96 9.72
C TRP A 259 13.56 -11.81 9.00
N ARG A 260 13.42 -11.95 7.68
CA ARG A 260 14.33 -12.66 6.80
C ARG A 260 14.73 -11.79 5.62
N GLN A 261 16.02 -11.80 5.29
CA GLN A 261 16.53 -11.11 4.08
C GLN A 261 15.81 -11.60 2.81
N SER A 262 15.42 -12.88 2.77
CA SER A 262 14.72 -13.47 1.63
C SER A 262 13.37 -12.80 1.31
N HIS A 263 12.67 -12.21 2.29
CA HIS A 263 11.43 -11.49 2.02
C HIS A 263 11.66 -10.24 1.17
N HIS A 264 12.77 -9.54 1.42
CA HIS A 264 13.21 -8.40 0.63
C HIS A 264 13.71 -8.85 -0.75
N ASP A 265 14.63 -9.79 -0.81
CA ASP A 265 15.33 -10.16 -2.05
C ASP A 265 14.39 -10.77 -3.08
N GLN A 266 13.43 -11.60 -2.65
CA GLN A 266 12.39 -12.17 -3.52
C GLN A 266 11.48 -11.11 -4.13
N LEU A 267 11.10 -10.06 -3.36
CA LEU A 267 10.31 -8.96 -3.90
C LEU A 267 11.11 -8.11 -4.88
N VAL A 268 12.39 -7.85 -4.61
CA VAL A 268 13.29 -7.15 -5.55
C VAL A 268 13.39 -7.92 -6.86
N GLU A 269 13.60 -9.24 -6.79
CA GLU A 269 13.70 -10.11 -7.98
C GLU A 269 12.36 -10.12 -8.75
N LEU A 270 11.24 -10.34 -8.07
CA LEU A 270 9.91 -10.42 -8.67
C LEU A 270 9.48 -9.07 -9.30
N GLY A 271 9.79 -7.97 -8.63
CA GLY A 271 9.42 -6.62 -9.06
C GLY A 271 10.23 -6.08 -10.22
N GLN A 272 11.44 -6.64 -10.51
CA GLN A 272 12.30 -6.25 -11.64
C GLN A 272 12.55 -4.74 -11.73
N GLY A 273 12.77 -4.09 -10.57
CA GLY A 273 13.03 -2.65 -10.46
C GLY A 273 11.81 -1.80 -10.09
N LYS A 274 10.62 -2.39 -9.95
CA LYS A 274 9.50 -1.71 -9.29
C LYS A 274 9.78 -1.51 -7.81
N LEU A 275 9.07 -0.56 -7.20
CA LEU A 275 9.16 -0.32 -5.77
C LEU A 275 8.70 -1.53 -4.97
N ILE A 276 9.38 -1.77 -3.85
CA ILE A 276 8.93 -2.73 -2.85
C ILE A 276 8.67 -2.02 -1.53
N ALA A 277 7.83 -2.61 -0.65
CA ALA A 277 7.47 -2.01 0.62
C ALA A 277 7.13 -3.03 1.70
N LEU A 278 7.15 -2.58 2.95
CA LEU A 278 6.60 -3.30 4.09
C LEU A 278 5.16 -2.80 4.31
N GLY A 279 4.19 -3.62 3.87
CA GLY A 279 2.77 -3.28 3.85
C GLY A 279 2.13 -3.29 5.23
N GLU A 280 2.52 -4.26 6.07
CA GLU A 280 2.12 -4.36 7.46
C GLU A 280 3.25 -4.93 8.31
N LEU A 281 3.40 -4.39 9.51
CA LEU A 281 4.33 -4.88 10.49
C LEU A 281 3.65 -5.11 11.84
N GLY A 282 3.86 -6.30 12.40
CA GLY A 282 3.59 -6.55 13.81
C GLY A 282 4.70 -5.98 14.68
N SER A 283 5.92 -6.53 14.55
CA SER A 283 7.10 -6.03 15.26
C SER A 283 8.07 -5.37 14.29
N LEU A 284 8.65 -4.26 14.69
CA LEU A 284 9.66 -3.55 13.90
C LEU A 284 10.94 -4.41 13.72
N PRO A 285 11.66 -4.26 12.61
CA PRO A 285 13.01 -4.78 12.48
C PRO A 285 13.97 -4.03 13.39
N THR A 286 15.10 -4.63 13.70
CA THR A 286 16.23 -3.88 14.25
C THR A 286 16.81 -2.92 13.21
N PRO A 287 17.50 -1.83 13.60
CA PRO A 287 18.20 -0.96 12.65
C PRO A 287 19.13 -1.70 11.69
N ALA A 288 19.83 -2.74 12.17
CA ALA A 288 20.73 -3.55 11.35
C ALA A 288 19.99 -4.39 10.29
N GLN A 289 18.84 -4.98 10.66
CA GLN A 289 17.97 -5.70 9.70
C GLN A 289 17.43 -4.75 8.64
N LEU A 290 16.93 -3.57 9.06
CA LEU A 290 16.40 -2.58 8.12
C LEU A 290 17.49 -2.07 7.16
N ALA A 291 18.70 -1.84 7.65
CA ALA A 291 19.85 -1.44 6.80
C ALA A 291 20.24 -2.49 5.75
N GLY A 292 20.03 -3.78 6.04
CA GLY A 292 20.24 -4.88 5.08
C GLY A 292 19.14 -5.00 4.01
N MET A 293 18.00 -4.34 4.22
CA MET A 293 16.81 -4.37 3.36
C MET A 293 16.50 -2.97 2.78
N ASP A 294 17.50 -2.40 2.10
CA ASP A 294 17.58 -0.98 1.73
C ASP A 294 16.67 -0.53 0.56
N LYS A 295 15.91 -1.44 -0.05
CA LYS A 295 15.02 -1.14 -1.19
C LYS A 295 13.57 -0.90 -0.81
N PHE A 296 13.18 -1.10 0.45
CA PHE A 296 11.81 -0.81 0.87
C PHE A 296 11.53 0.70 0.82
N ALA A 297 10.46 1.08 0.10
CA ALA A 297 10.02 2.47 -0.02
C ALA A 297 9.40 3.00 1.27
N TRP A 298 8.67 2.14 1.99
CA TRP A 298 8.11 2.45 3.31
C TRP A 298 8.01 1.22 4.20
N PHE A 299 7.81 1.47 5.49
CA PHE A 299 7.37 0.48 6.46
C PHE A 299 6.12 0.97 7.18
N MET A 300 5.13 0.09 7.43
CA MET A 300 3.87 0.45 8.09
C MET A 300 3.58 -0.44 9.29
N ILE A 301 3.53 0.15 10.50
CA ILE A 301 3.07 -0.57 11.68
C ILE A 301 1.54 -0.72 11.61
N TRP A 302 1.07 -1.92 11.90
CA TRP A 302 -0.35 -2.17 12.03
C TRP A 302 -0.88 -1.66 13.37
N THR A 303 -2.12 -1.17 13.39
CA THR A 303 -2.78 -0.68 14.61
C THR A 303 -2.73 -1.70 15.75
N GLY A 304 -2.47 -1.23 16.96
CA GLY A 304 -2.33 -2.04 18.18
C GLY A 304 -0.96 -2.71 18.36
N PHE A 305 -0.10 -2.67 17.35
CA PHE A 305 1.24 -3.28 17.44
C PHE A 305 2.32 -2.32 17.93
N THR A 306 2.00 -1.09 18.28
CA THR A 306 2.93 -0.21 19.03
C THR A 306 3.03 -0.59 20.51
N ALA A 307 2.12 -1.46 21.02
CA ALA A 307 2.14 -1.90 22.42
C ALA A 307 3.43 -2.67 22.79
N ASP A 308 3.88 -2.54 24.05
CA ASP A 308 5.17 -3.08 24.54
C ASP A 308 5.41 -4.56 24.27
N ARG A 309 4.35 -5.36 24.25
CA ARG A 309 4.44 -6.79 23.90
C ARG A 309 4.97 -7.05 22.48
N TYR A 310 4.88 -6.08 21.59
CA TYR A 310 5.32 -6.15 20.20
C TYR A 310 6.51 -5.25 19.93
N ASN A 311 6.43 -3.97 20.37
CA ASN A 311 7.43 -2.93 20.18
C ASN A 311 7.55 -2.10 21.46
N THR A 312 8.71 -2.13 22.10
CA THR A 312 8.99 -1.25 23.24
C THR A 312 9.16 0.20 22.78
N LEU A 313 9.13 1.15 23.70
CA LEU A 313 9.44 2.56 23.39
C LEU A 313 10.84 2.71 22.77
N ASP A 314 11.80 1.88 23.19
CA ASP A 314 13.15 1.90 22.64
C ASP A 314 13.20 1.34 21.21
N ASP A 315 12.40 0.30 20.88
CA ASP A 315 12.26 -0.20 19.50
C ASP A 315 11.67 0.88 18.58
N LEU A 316 10.60 1.56 19.04
CA LEU A 316 9.99 2.66 18.28
C LEU A 316 11.01 3.80 18.08
N ARG A 317 11.68 4.23 19.14
CA ARG A 317 12.70 5.28 19.05
C ARG A 317 13.81 4.88 18.09
N ALA A 318 14.35 3.65 18.23
CA ALA A 318 15.47 3.18 17.43
C ALA A 318 15.21 3.21 15.91
N ILE A 319 13.96 2.99 15.49
CA ILE A 319 13.60 2.99 14.06
C ILE A 319 13.16 4.39 13.59
N PHE A 320 12.25 5.06 14.31
CA PHE A 320 11.69 6.32 13.83
C PHE A 320 12.71 7.48 13.85
N THR A 321 13.79 7.39 14.64
CA THR A 321 14.85 8.42 14.68
C THR A 321 16.03 8.13 13.76
N LEU A 322 16.00 7.06 12.95
CA LEU A 322 17.05 6.80 11.97
C LEU A 322 17.15 7.94 10.96
N PRO A 323 18.36 8.39 10.59
CA PRO A 323 18.54 9.57 9.73
C PRO A 323 18.00 9.38 8.30
N ASN A 324 17.81 8.14 7.86
CA ASN A 324 17.24 7.80 6.56
C ASN A 324 15.73 7.52 6.61
N VAL A 325 15.07 7.59 7.77
CA VAL A 325 13.62 7.48 7.90
C VAL A 325 12.98 8.84 7.66
N VAL A 326 12.03 8.86 6.73
CA VAL A 326 11.24 10.06 6.39
C VAL A 326 9.96 10.06 7.23
N ASN A 327 9.89 10.99 8.15
CA ASN A 327 8.74 11.24 9.01
C ASN A 327 8.03 12.52 8.60
N TYR A 328 6.76 12.65 9.00
CA TYR A 328 6.00 13.88 8.81
C TYR A 328 6.57 15.01 9.65
N LYS A 329 6.68 16.18 9.05
CA LYS A 329 7.10 17.40 9.77
C LYS A 329 5.91 18.33 9.89
N LYS A 330 5.49 18.60 11.15
CA LYS A 330 4.43 19.59 11.39
C LYS A 330 4.82 20.90 10.72
N PRO A 331 3.92 21.55 9.95
CA PRO A 331 4.20 22.88 9.41
C PRO A 331 4.60 23.82 10.55
N ASN A 332 5.68 24.57 10.38
CA ASN A 332 6.01 25.63 11.35
C ASN A 332 4.86 26.63 11.35
N ASN A 333 4.12 26.70 12.46
CA ASN A 333 3.16 27.79 12.67
C ASN A 333 3.96 29.10 12.67
N ARG A 334 3.98 29.76 11.51
CA ARG A 334 4.43 31.15 11.40
C ARG A 334 3.30 32.10 11.71
#